data_8961b82a35089fe0c6690ee5024875cb
#
_entry.id   8961b82a35089fe0c6690ee5024875cb
#
_cell.length_a   1.000
_cell.length_b   1.000
_cell.length_c   1.000
_cell.angle_alpha   90.00
_cell.angle_beta   90.00
_cell.angle_gamma   90.00
#
_symmetry.space_group_name_H-M   'P 1'
#
loop_
_entity.id
_entity.type
_entity.pdbx_description
1 polymer ?
#
loop_
_entity_poly.entity_id
_entity_poly.type
_entity_poly.pdbx_seq_one_letter_code
_entity_poly.pdbx_strand_id
1 'polypeptide(L)'
;MINFAEMSLVLEALPDPAFILSRSGKYVAVFGGRDTRYYHDGGGLVGAYITDLIKPAKADWFLKKIGEALETGRLIIEEYELSNRDVAGLPDEGPDEPIWFEGRVQSLDFIVDNEEVVLWVASNITERHRLEVQLRELSDTDQLTGLYNRRKLDDQLLSHFENFGRYQLPLSVVSFDLDDLKPLNDSLGHAAGDGALRKVADICREQLRMNDIACRMGGDEFVILLPNTNKYQAEIFAQRFSDSCKL
;
A
#
# COMPACT_ATOMS: atom_id res chain seq x y z
N MET A 1 19.71 2.77 41.05
CA MET A 1 18.82 3.80 40.40
C MET A 1 19.62 4.35 39.26
N ILE A 2 19.09 4.26 38.01
CA ILE A 2 19.75 4.76 36.80
C ILE A 2 19.85 6.28 36.90
N ASN A 3 21.04 6.86 36.72
CA ASN A 3 21.24 8.31 36.73
C ASN A 3 20.92 8.92 35.34
N PHE A 4 20.91 10.26 35.25
CA PHE A 4 20.55 10.96 34.02
C PHE A 4 21.50 10.61 32.84
N ALA A 5 22.78 10.48 33.09
CA ALA A 5 23.76 10.13 32.05
C ALA A 5 23.54 8.69 31.52
N GLU A 6 23.26 7.76 32.43
CA GLU A 6 22.93 6.36 32.05
C GLU A 6 21.61 6.29 31.27
N MET A 7 20.60 7.09 31.64
CA MET A 7 19.34 7.18 30.91
C MET A 7 19.56 7.72 29.50
N SER A 8 20.38 8.75 29.33
CA SER A 8 20.73 9.29 28.01
C SER A 8 21.38 8.23 27.12
N LEU A 9 22.32 7.43 27.66
CA LEU A 9 22.93 6.34 26.91
C LEU A 9 21.91 5.26 26.47
N VAL A 10 20.92 4.97 27.30
CA VAL A 10 19.84 4.02 26.95
C VAL A 10 18.99 4.58 25.82
N LEU A 11 18.61 5.86 25.88
CA LEU A 11 17.84 6.50 24.81
C LEU A 11 18.63 6.58 23.50
N GLU A 12 19.92 6.86 23.57
CA GLU A 12 20.82 6.87 22.41
C GLU A 12 21.02 5.49 21.76
N ALA A 13 20.84 4.42 22.54
CA ALA A 13 20.95 3.04 22.05
C ALA A 13 19.66 2.51 21.44
N LEU A 14 18.56 3.29 21.41
CA LEU A 14 17.33 2.86 20.76
C LEU A 14 17.58 2.61 19.28
N PRO A 15 17.12 1.47 18.72
CA PRO A 15 17.28 1.18 17.29
C PRO A 15 16.50 2.16 16.43
N ASP A 16 15.29 2.50 16.86
CA ASP A 16 14.40 3.43 16.17
C ASP A 16 14.62 4.87 16.65
N PRO A 17 14.57 5.86 15.74
CA PRO A 17 14.62 7.26 16.14
C PRO A 17 13.37 7.64 16.95
N ALA A 18 13.62 8.35 18.02
CA ALA A 18 12.61 8.91 18.91
C ALA A 18 12.76 10.43 18.98
N PHE A 19 11.69 11.15 18.70
CA PHE A 19 11.64 12.60 18.65
C PHE A 19 10.74 13.14 19.76
N ILE A 20 11.18 14.17 20.46
CA ILE A 20 10.30 15.02 21.23
C ILE A 20 9.92 16.19 20.32
N LEU A 21 8.62 16.32 20.04
CA LEU A 21 8.07 17.36 19.17
C LEU A 21 7.11 18.25 19.97
N SER A 22 7.22 19.57 19.81
CA SER A 22 6.25 20.49 20.37
C SER A 22 4.93 20.48 19.58
N ARG A 23 3.88 21.08 20.14
CA ARG A 23 2.59 21.27 19.46
C ARG A 23 2.74 21.97 18.10
N SER A 24 3.67 22.91 17.99
CA SER A 24 3.98 23.62 16.72
C SER A 24 4.84 22.80 15.76
N GLY A 25 5.24 21.58 16.11
CA GLY A 25 6.09 20.72 15.30
C GLY A 25 7.59 21.02 15.35
N LYS A 26 8.06 21.73 16.40
CA LYS A 26 9.49 21.95 16.64
C LYS A 26 10.13 20.68 17.18
N TYR A 27 11.25 20.27 16.61
CA TYR A 27 12.09 19.21 17.17
C TYR A 27 12.80 19.70 18.43
N VAL A 28 12.34 19.24 19.60
CA VAL A 28 12.89 19.60 20.92
C VAL A 28 14.09 18.72 21.23
N ALA A 29 13.99 17.43 20.98
CA ALA A 29 15.06 16.46 21.18
C ALA A 29 14.95 15.29 20.18
N VAL A 30 16.08 14.63 19.93
CA VAL A 30 16.17 13.44 19.09
C VAL A 30 17.01 12.41 19.80
N PHE A 31 16.57 11.15 19.82
CA PHE A 31 17.27 10.03 20.44
C PHE A 31 17.29 8.82 19.50
N GLY A 32 18.28 7.93 19.65
CA GLY A 32 18.37 6.70 18.90
C GLY A 32 18.56 6.89 17.39
N GLY A 33 18.11 5.89 16.63
CA GLY A 33 18.07 5.97 15.16
C GLY A 33 19.46 6.05 14.50
N ARG A 34 20.51 5.48 15.10
CA ARG A 34 21.88 5.48 14.53
C ARG A 34 22.05 4.53 13.35
N ASP A 35 20.95 3.88 12.94
CA ASP A 35 20.96 2.97 11.82
C ASP A 35 21.01 3.74 10.50
N THR A 36 22.02 3.47 9.68
CA THR A 36 22.21 4.09 8.36
C THR A 36 21.09 3.80 7.36
N ARG A 37 20.15 2.90 7.70
CA ARG A 37 18.92 2.66 6.93
C ARG A 37 17.91 3.79 7.03
N TYR A 38 18.08 4.73 7.98
CA TYR A 38 17.31 5.96 8.08
C TYR A 38 18.04 7.07 7.34
N TYR A 39 17.34 7.79 6.48
CA TYR A 39 17.92 8.83 5.60
C TYR A 39 18.52 10.04 6.33
N HIS A 40 18.30 10.19 7.64
CA HIS A 40 18.69 11.37 8.38
C HIS A 40 19.46 11.02 9.65
N ASP A 41 20.68 11.55 9.72
CA ASP A 41 21.30 11.82 11.00
C ASP A 41 20.42 12.85 11.73
N GLY A 42 19.64 12.39 12.72
CA GLY A 42 18.72 13.24 13.47
C GLY A 42 19.37 14.40 14.24
N GLY A 43 20.72 14.43 14.31
CA GLY A 43 21.44 15.45 15.07
C GLY A 43 21.22 16.88 14.57
N GLY A 44 20.93 17.07 13.27
CA GLY A 44 20.65 18.36 12.68
C GLY A 44 19.20 18.85 12.82
N LEU A 45 18.30 18.04 13.35
CA LEU A 45 16.86 18.36 13.42
C LEU A 45 16.50 19.22 14.63
N VAL A 46 17.25 19.13 15.72
CA VAL A 46 16.94 19.84 16.97
C VAL A 46 16.88 21.35 16.74
N GLY A 47 15.75 21.95 17.08
CA GLY A 47 15.46 23.36 16.89
C GLY A 47 14.76 23.71 15.56
N ALA A 48 14.77 22.83 14.56
CA ALA A 48 14.02 22.99 13.31
C ALA A 48 12.53 22.66 13.50
N TYR A 49 11.71 23.10 12.55
CA TYR A 49 10.29 22.77 12.52
C TYR A 49 9.99 21.74 11.42
N ILE A 50 9.01 20.88 11.64
CA ILE A 50 8.52 19.94 10.63
C ILE A 50 8.16 20.68 9.34
N THR A 51 7.54 21.84 9.43
CA THR A 51 7.14 22.69 8.30
C THR A 51 8.30 23.21 7.46
N ASP A 52 9.50 23.29 8.01
CA ASP A 52 10.71 23.76 7.30
C ASP A 52 11.40 22.60 6.57
N LEU A 53 11.16 21.37 7.04
CA LEU A 53 11.85 20.18 6.55
C LEU A 53 10.98 19.33 5.62
N ILE A 54 9.67 19.39 5.76
CA ILE A 54 8.71 18.50 5.07
C ILE A 54 7.74 19.37 4.25
N LYS A 55 7.37 18.89 3.07
CA LYS A 55 6.39 19.58 2.20
C LYS A 55 5.05 19.80 2.89
N PRO A 56 4.35 20.91 2.59
CA PRO A 56 3.20 21.37 3.35
C PRO A 56 2.13 20.30 3.61
N ALA A 57 1.71 19.56 2.60
CA ALA A 57 0.65 18.56 2.74
C ALA A 57 0.98 17.45 3.75
N LYS A 58 2.26 17.01 3.80
CA LYS A 58 2.72 16.03 4.78
C LYS A 58 3.00 16.67 6.13
N ALA A 59 3.55 17.89 6.16
CA ALA A 59 3.75 18.62 7.40
C ALA A 59 2.43 18.84 8.15
N ASP A 60 1.36 19.24 7.46
CA ASP A 60 0.02 19.40 8.01
C ASP A 60 -0.52 18.08 8.61
N TRP A 61 -0.24 16.95 7.94
CA TRP A 61 -0.62 15.63 8.45
C TRP A 61 0.10 15.32 9.77
N PHE A 62 1.42 15.57 9.87
CA PHE A 62 2.19 15.38 11.10
C PHE A 62 1.67 16.26 12.24
N LEU A 63 1.45 17.56 11.99
CA LEU A 63 0.91 18.48 12.96
C LEU A 63 -0.48 18.09 13.46
N LYS A 64 -1.33 17.58 12.56
CA LYS A 64 -2.63 17.03 12.92
C LYS A 64 -2.50 15.85 13.89
N LYS A 65 -1.57 14.91 13.64
CA LYS A 65 -1.35 13.74 14.52
C LYS A 65 -0.76 14.14 15.89
N ILE A 66 0.11 15.14 15.93
CA ILE A 66 0.59 15.75 17.18
C ILE A 66 -0.58 16.33 17.96
N GLY A 67 -1.42 17.15 17.33
CA GLY A 67 -2.61 17.73 17.94
C GLY A 67 -3.56 16.67 18.49
N GLU A 68 -3.86 15.66 17.72
CA GLU A 68 -4.73 14.53 18.10
C GLU A 68 -4.19 13.78 19.34
N ALA A 69 -2.87 13.53 19.40
CA ALA A 69 -2.25 12.88 20.56
C ALA A 69 -2.33 13.75 21.82
N LEU A 70 -2.11 15.06 21.69
CA LEU A 70 -2.19 16.01 22.80
C LEU A 70 -3.62 16.19 23.33
N GLU A 71 -4.61 16.23 22.43
CA GLU A 71 -6.02 16.43 22.78
C GLU A 71 -6.64 15.19 23.43
N THR A 72 -6.28 14.00 22.93
CA THR A 72 -6.88 12.74 23.41
C THR A 72 -6.12 12.10 24.55
N GLY A 73 -4.83 12.41 24.73
CA GLY A 73 -3.93 11.73 25.66
C GLY A 73 -3.68 10.25 25.33
N ARG A 74 -4.16 9.78 24.18
CA ARG A 74 -4.05 8.38 23.77
C ARG A 74 -2.84 8.16 22.86
N LEU A 75 -2.27 6.95 22.92
CA LEU A 75 -1.28 6.52 21.95
C LEU A 75 -1.93 6.45 20.57
N ILE A 76 -1.32 7.15 19.60
CA ILE A 76 -1.68 7.07 18.18
C ILE A 76 -0.64 6.22 17.48
N ILE A 77 -1.06 5.28 16.66
CA ILE A 77 -0.20 4.45 15.81
C ILE A 77 -0.65 4.64 14.37
N GLU A 78 0.27 5.09 13.52
CA GLU A 78 -0.01 5.36 12.10
C GLU A 78 1.13 4.88 11.23
N GLU A 79 0.78 4.27 10.10
CA GLU A 79 1.75 3.94 9.06
C GLU A 79 1.78 5.05 8.02
N TYR A 80 2.98 5.47 7.63
CA TYR A 80 3.17 6.53 6.64
C TYR A 80 4.44 6.30 5.84
N GLU A 81 4.45 6.86 4.64
CA GLU A 81 5.63 6.86 3.78
C GLU A 81 6.32 8.22 3.77
N LEU A 82 7.63 8.22 3.63
CA LEU A 82 8.44 9.39 3.31
C LEU A 82 9.38 9.06 2.15
N SER A 83 9.43 9.97 1.19
CA SER A 83 10.36 9.93 0.06
C SER A 83 11.25 11.17 0.05
N ASN A 84 12.30 11.17 -0.75
CA ASN A 84 13.12 12.37 -0.98
C ASN A 84 12.30 13.55 -1.47
N ARG A 85 11.18 13.28 -2.15
CA ARG A 85 10.25 14.31 -2.65
C ARG A 85 9.47 15.00 -1.56
N ASP A 86 9.40 14.41 -0.37
CA ASP A 86 8.64 14.94 0.78
C ASP A 86 9.50 15.80 1.69
N VAL A 87 10.83 15.72 1.56
CA VAL A 87 11.80 16.45 2.41
C VAL A 87 12.40 17.62 1.67
N ALA A 88 12.38 18.81 2.30
CA ALA A 88 12.96 20.02 1.73
C ALA A 88 14.50 19.97 1.78
N GLY A 89 15.16 20.36 0.69
CA GLY A 89 16.62 20.54 0.65
C GLY A 89 17.44 19.27 0.43
N LEU A 90 16.83 18.10 0.24
CA LEU A 90 17.55 16.93 -0.25
C LEU A 90 17.67 16.97 -1.77
N PRO A 91 18.83 16.55 -2.33
CA PRO A 91 18.96 16.37 -3.78
C PRO A 91 17.97 15.31 -4.26
N ASP A 92 17.46 15.49 -5.48
CA ASP A 92 16.55 14.50 -6.15
C ASP A 92 17.24 13.15 -6.46
N GLU A 93 18.47 12.94 -6.00
CA GLU A 93 19.33 11.78 -6.28
C GLU A 93 19.21 10.64 -5.24
N GLY A 94 18.15 10.59 -4.43
CA GLY A 94 17.88 9.46 -3.52
C GLY A 94 17.13 8.31 -4.19
N PRO A 95 16.98 7.15 -3.54
CA PRO A 95 16.16 6.08 -4.08
C PRO A 95 14.74 6.58 -4.32
N ASP A 96 14.21 6.29 -5.52
CA ASP A 96 12.85 6.63 -5.93
C ASP A 96 11.76 5.94 -5.09
N GLU A 97 12.12 4.89 -4.35
CA GLU A 97 11.19 4.13 -3.51
C GLU A 97 10.99 4.83 -2.16
N PRO A 98 9.74 5.04 -1.74
CA PRO A 98 9.44 5.61 -0.45
C PRO A 98 9.84 4.65 0.69
N ILE A 99 10.29 5.22 1.80
CA ILE A 99 10.52 4.48 3.05
C ILE A 99 9.22 4.51 3.85
N TRP A 100 8.79 3.34 4.29
CA TRP A 100 7.61 3.18 5.15
C TRP A 100 7.98 3.19 6.62
N PHE A 101 7.23 3.96 7.39
CA PHE A 101 7.40 4.09 8.83
C PHE A 101 6.10 3.78 9.56
N GLU A 102 6.23 3.14 10.73
CA GLU A 102 5.20 3.12 11.75
C GLU A 102 5.54 4.19 12.79
N GLY A 103 4.72 5.24 12.85
CA GLY A 103 4.82 6.30 13.86
C GLY A 103 3.98 5.98 15.08
N ARG A 104 4.59 6.02 16.26
CA ARG A 104 3.91 5.93 17.56
C ARG A 104 4.02 7.26 18.26
N VAL A 105 2.87 7.90 18.48
CA VAL A 105 2.79 9.27 19.02
C VAL A 105 2.06 9.25 20.35
N GLN A 106 2.74 9.73 21.40
CA GLN A 106 2.21 9.78 22.76
C GLN A 106 2.46 11.17 23.36
N SER A 107 1.44 11.78 23.97
CA SER A 107 1.60 13.00 24.76
C SER A 107 2.49 12.77 25.98
N LEU A 108 3.27 13.77 26.33
CA LEU A 108 4.12 13.77 27.54
C LEU A 108 3.58 14.80 28.53
N ASP A 109 3.61 14.48 29.82
CA ASP A 109 3.05 15.32 30.91
C ASP A 109 4.02 16.43 31.35
N PHE A 110 4.70 17.06 30.38
CA PHE A 110 5.52 18.25 30.63
C PHE A 110 5.49 19.21 29.44
N ILE A 111 5.93 20.42 29.64
CA ILE A 111 5.97 21.48 28.64
C ILE A 111 7.41 21.94 28.39
N VAL A 112 7.71 22.32 27.14
CA VAL A 112 8.99 22.88 26.71
C VAL A 112 8.71 24.16 25.94
N ASP A 113 9.45 25.22 26.20
CA ASP A 113 9.27 26.53 25.57
C ASP A 113 7.78 27.01 25.58
N ASN A 114 7.07 26.70 26.68
CA ASN A 114 5.65 27.02 26.88
C ASN A 114 4.67 26.28 25.95
N GLU A 115 5.10 25.18 25.35
CA GLU A 115 4.28 24.28 24.52
C GLU A 115 4.21 22.87 25.08
N GLU A 116 3.07 22.22 24.91
CA GLU A 116 2.90 20.78 25.14
C GLU A 116 3.73 19.99 24.13
N VAL A 117 4.21 18.83 24.53
CA VAL A 117 5.08 17.99 23.71
C VAL A 117 4.58 16.56 23.59
N VAL A 118 4.95 15.93 22.52
CA VAL A 118 4.73 14.50 22.28
C VAL A 118 6.05 13.77 22.10
N LEU A 119 6.07 12.49 22.45
CA LEU A 119 7.07 11.55 22.00
C LEU A 119 6.59 10.92 20.69
N TRP A 120 7.38 11.01 19.62
CA TRP A 120 7.16 10.36 18.36
C TRP A 120 8.28 9.35 18.11
N VAL A 121 7.96 8.06 18.05
CA VAL A 121 8.90 7.00 17.69
C VAL A 121 8.58 6.56 16.25
N ALA A 122 9.58 6.52 15.38
CA ALA A 122 9.41 6.14 13.98
C ALA A 122 10.17 4.85 13.66
N SER A 123 9.46 3.74 13.60
CA SER A 123 10.04 2.44 13.23
C SER A 123 10.01 2.24 11.72
N ASN A 124 11.15 1.91 11.10
CA ASN A 124 11.21 1.58 9.68
C ASN A 124 10.54 0.22 9.42
N ILE A 125 9.45 0.23 8.68
CA ILE A 125 8.68 -0.96 8.33
C ILE A 125 8.74 -1.30 6.85
N THR A 126 9.66 -0.71 6.08
CA THR A 126 9.73 -0.86 4.62
C THR A 126 9.81 -2.32 4.19
N GLU A 127 10.66 -3.13 4.84
CA GLU A 127 10.79 -4.55 4.51
C GLU A 127 9.53 -5.34 4.90
N ARG A 128 8.93 -5.04 6.07
CA ARG A 128 7.64 -5.64 6.46
C ARG A 128 6.55 -5.31 5.45
N HIS A 129 6.40 -4.03 5.09
CA HIS A 129 5.42 -3.57 4.10
C HIS A 129 5.64 -4.23 2.74
N ARG A 130 6.89 -4.32 2.28
CA ARG A 130 7.24 -4.98 1.02
C ARG A 130 6.85 -6.47 1.02
N LEU A 131 7.18 -7.19 2.10
CA LEU A 131 6.82 -8.60 2.25
C LEU A 131 5.30 -8.81 2.32
N GLU A 132 4.57 -7.93 3.00
CA GLU A 132 3.11 -7.96 3.05
C GLU A 132 2.49 -7.73 1.67
N VAL A 133 3.00 -6.78 0.88
CA VAL A 133 2.57 -6.54 -0.51
C VAL A 133 2.85 -7.77 -1.37
N GLN A 134 4.06 -8.35 -1.29
CA GLN A 134 4.41 -9.55 -2.04
C GLN A 134 3.51 -10.75 -1.67
N LEU A 135 3.26 -10.97 -0.37
CA LEU A 135 2.33 -12.00 0.09
C LEU A 135 0.92 -11.77 -0.45
N ARG A 136 0.48 -10.51 -0.48
CA ARG A 136 -0.82 -10.14 -1.02
C ARG A 136 -0.91 -10.39 -2.52
N GLU A 137 0.10 -10.03 -3.28
CA GLU A 137 0.17 -10.29 -4.73
C GLU A 137 0.15 -11.79 -5.04
N LEU A 138 0.97 -12.58 -4.34
CA LEU A 138 0.96 -14.05 -4.45
C LEU A 138 -0.39 -14.67 -4.08
N SER A 139 -1.13 -14.02 -3.19
CA SER A 139 -2.45 -14.47 -2.73
C SER A 139 -3.61 -13.94 -3.60
N ASP A 140 -3.41 -12.92 -4.45
CA ASP A 140 -4.44 -12.29 -5.29
C ASP A 140 -4.51 -12.87 -6.71
N THR A 141 -3.49 -13.64 -7.13
CA THR A 141 -3.40 -14.19 -8.47
C THR A 141 -3.55 -15.71 -8.49
N ASP A 142 -4.02 -16.23 -9.60
CA ASP A 142 -4.00 -17.67 -9.94
C ASP A 142 -2.60 -18.05 -10.45
N GLN A 143 -1.96 -18.99 -9.82
CA GLN A 143 -0.55 -19.35 -10.10
C GLN A 143 -0.34 -19.96 -11.48
N LEU A 144 -1.36 -20.58 -12.09
CA LEU A 144 -1.24 -21.18 -13.41
C LEU A 144 -1.31 -20.13 -14.51
N THR A 145 -2.26 -19.22 -14.41
CA THR A 145 -2.60 -18.25 -15.46
C THR A 145 -2.02 -16.85 -15.20
N GLY A 146 -1.68 -16.51 -13.95
CA GLY A 146 -1.27 -15.16 -13.54
C GLY A 146 -2.39 -14.12 -13.64
N LEU A 147 -3.63 -14.50 -13.93
CA LEU A 147 -4.81 -13.66 -13.77
C LEU A 147 -5.15 -13.53 -12.30
N TYR A 148 -6.01 -12.58 -11.97
CA TYR A 148 -6.54 -12.50 -10.60
C TYR A 148 -7.32 -13.77 -10.23
N ASN A 149 -7.36 -14.09 -8.95
CA ASN A 149 -8.13 -15.21 -8.41
C ASN A 149 -9.51 -14.75 -7.89
N ARG A 150 -10.30 -15.71 -7.41
CA ARG A 150 -11.64 -15.48 -6.86
C ARG A 150 -11.65 -14.42 -5.75
N ARG A 151 -10.68 -14.47 -4.83
CA ARG A 151 -10.61 -13.52 -3.71
C ARG A 151 -10.48 -12.09 -4.22
N LYS A 152 -9.60 -11.85 -5.17
CA LYS A 152 -9.43 -10.54 -5.80
C LYS A 152 -10.66 -10.06 -6.54
N LEU A 153 -11.40 -10.99 -7.18
CA LEU A 153 -12.68 -10.68 -7.81
C LEU A 153 -13.68 -10.14 -6.80
N ASP A 154 -13.84 -10.83 -5.66
CA ASP A 154 -14.79 -10.45 -4.61
C ASP A 154 -14.47 -9.04 -4.06
N ASP A 155 -13.19 -8.74 -3.79
CA ASP A 155 -12.73 -7.42 -3.34
C ASP A 155 -13.05 -6.32 -4.38
N GLN A 156 -12.81 -6.59 -5.65
CA GLN A 156 -13.05 -5.64 -6.73
C GLN A 156 -14.55 -5.41 -6.97
N LEU A 157 -15.36 -6.46 -6.89
CA LEU A 157 -16.80 -6.34 -7.00
C LEU A 157 -17.39 -5.44 -5.91
N LEU A 158 -16.96 -5.62 -4.67
CA LEU A 158 -17.40 -4.76 -3.54
C LEU A 158 -17.05 -3.30 -3.79
N SER A 159 -15.81 -3.01 -4.17
CA SER A 159 -15.34 -1.65 -4.46
C SER A 159 -16.13 -0.98 -5.60
N HIS A 160 -16.38 -1.72 -6.69
CA HIS A 160 -17.15 -1.19 -7.82
C HIS A 160 -18.64 -1.03 -7.49
N PHE A 161 -19.20 -1.89 -6.63
CA PHE A 161 -20.58 -1.76 -6.17
C PHE A 161 -20.78 -0.51 -5.31
N GLU A 162 -19.83 -0.20 -4.41
CA GLU A 162 -19.84 1.04 -3.63
C GLU A 162 -19.73 2.29 -4.54
N ASN A 163 -18.86 2.23 -5.55
CA ASN A 163 -18.72 3.29 -6.55
C ASN A 163 -20.01 3.48 -7.38
N PHE A 164 -20.70 2.40 -7.75
CA PHE A 164 -21.99 2.50 -8.42
C PHE A 164 -23.02 3.22 -7.54
N GLY A 165 -23.09 2.87 -6.26
CA GLY A 165 -24.01 3.56 -5.33
C GLY A 165 -23.76 5.07 -5.23
N ARG A 166 -22.52 5.51 -5.38
CA ARG A 166 -22.13 6.92 -5.25
C ARG A 166 -22.17 7.70 -6.57
N TYR A 167 -21.71 7.10 -7.65
CA TYR A 167 -21.46 7.78 -8.93
C TYR A 167 -22.31 7.28 -10.08
N GLN A 168 -23.14 6.23 -9.88
CA GLN A 168 -23.97 5.59 -10.91
C GLN A 168 -23.19 5.13 -12.15
N LEU A 169 -21.90 4.77 -11.96
CA LEU A 169 -21.05 4.28 -13.03
C LEU A 169 -21.38 2.82 -13.33
N PRO A 170 -21.71 2.44 -14.58
CA PRO A 170 -22.11 1.09 -14.90
C PRO A 170 -20.94 0.10 -14.73
N LEU A 171 -21.24 -1.09 -14.21
CA LEU A 171 -20.33 -2.23 -14.16
C LEU A 171 -20.98 -3.39 -14.91
N SER A 172 -20.25 -3.98 -15.82
CA SER A 172 -20.67 -5.24 -16.47
C SER A 172 -19.75 -6.38 -16.06
N VAL A 173 -20.32 -7.57 -15.96
CA VAL A 173 -19.60 -8.81 -15.62
C VAL A 173 -19.80 -9.79 -16.77
N VAL A 174 -18.72 -10.35 -17.27
CA VAL A 174 -18.72 -11.42 -18.27
C VAL A 174 -18.16 -12.67 -17.61
N SER A 175 -18.96 -13.73 -17.55
CA SER A 175 -18.54 -15.05 -17.05
C SER A 175 -18.50 -16.02 -18.23
N PHE A 176 -17.47 -16.85 -18.29
CA PHE A 176 -17.30 -17.89 -19.32
C PHE A 176 -16.45 -19.04 -18.78
N ASP A 177 -16.53 -20.18 -19.46
CA ASP A 177 -15.75 -21.38 -19.20
C ASP A 177 -15.12 -21.91 -20.49
N LEU A 178 -14.14 -22.81 -20.37
CA LEU A 178 -13.55 -23.50 -21.51
C LEU A 178 -14.29 -24.79 -21.78
N ASP A 179 -14.91 -24.85 -22.97
CA ASP A 179 -15.48 -26.08 -23.47
C ASP A 179 -14.38 -27.13 -23.69
N ASP A 180 -14.73 -28.40 -23.45
CA ASP A 180 -13.89 -29.56 -23.71
C ASP A 180 -12.53 -29.62 -23.01
N LEU A 181 -12.29 -28.87 -21.94
CA LEU A 181 -11.04 -28.93 -21.19
C LEU A 181 -10.78 -30.34 -20.62
N LYS A 182 -11.81 -31.03 -20.13
CA LYS A 182 -11.67 -32.39 -19.62
C LYS A 182 -11.30 -33.39 -20.71
N PRO A 183 -12.01 -33.47 -21.86
CA PRO A 183 -11.58 -34.30 -23.02
C PRO A 183 -10.17 -34.00 -23.49
N LEU A 184 -9.76 -32.73 -23.50
CA LEU A 184 -8.40 -32.34 -23.84
C LEU A 184 -7.37 -32.95 -22.89
N ASN A 185 -7.63 -32.84 -21.57
CA ASN A 185 -6.77 -33.45 -20.57
C ASN A 185 -6.69 -34.96 -20.65
N ASP A 186 -7.83 -35.61 -20.90
CA ASP A 186 -7.91 -37.08 -21.02
C ASP A 186 -7.15 -37.60 -22.24
N SER A 187 -7.11 -36.82 -23.34
CA SER A 187 -6.46 -37.21 -24.58
C SER A 187 -4.99 -36.82 -24.69
N LEU A 188 -4.59 -35.63 -24.20
CA LEU A 188 -3.25 -35.07 -24.39
C LEU A 188 -2.52 -34.80 -23.06
N GLY A 189 -3.14 -35.11 -21.92
CA GLY A 189 -2.59 -34.93 -20.60
C GLY A 189 -2.80 -33.50 -20.02
N HIS A 190 -2.65 -33.37 -18.70
CA HIS A 190 -2.88 -32.13 -17.98
C HIS A 190 -2.04 -30.93 -18.45
N ALA A 191 -0.85 -31.20 -18.98
CA ALA A 191 0.01 -30.14 -19.55
C ALA A 191 -0.63 -29.42 -20.74
N ALA A 192 -1.43 -30.15 -21.55
CA ALA A 192 -2.17 -29.57 -22.68
C ALA A 192 -3.31 -28.66 -22.20
N GLY A 193 -4.07 -29.11 -21.20
CA GLY A 193 -5.10 -28.28 -20.56
C GLY A 193 -4.54 -27.03 -19.87
N ASP A 194 -3.42 -27.17 -19.16
CA ASP A 194 -2.69 -26.03 -18.59
C ASP A 194 -2.26 -25.03 -19.68
N GLY A 195 -1.82 -25.53 -20.84
CA GLY A 195 -1.50 -24.70 -21.99
C GLY A 195 -2.71 -23.93 -22.54
N ALA A 196 -3.88 -24.59 -22.64
CA ALA A 196 -5.12 -23.93 -23.04
C ALA A 196 -5.55 -22.84 -22.06
N LEU A 197 -5.49 -23.11 -20.76
CA LEU A 197 -5.80 -22.12 -19.71
C LEU A 197 -4.87 -20.89 -19.77
N ARG A 198 -3.56 -21.10 -19.98
CA ARG A 198 -2.60 -19.99 -20.16
C ARG A 198 -2.91 -19.20 -21.44
N LYS A 199 -3.29 -19.86 -22.52
CA LYS A 199 -3.66 -19.18 -23.76
C LYS A 199 -4.87 -18.26 -23.59
N VAL A 200 -5.89 -18.71 -22.87
CA VAL A 200 -7.05 -17.86 -22.51
C VAL A 200 -6.60 -16.64 -21.69
N ALA A 201 -5.71 -16.84 -20.73
CA ALA A 201 -5.17 -15.74 -19.93
C ALA A 201 -4.40 -14.71 -20.79
N ASP A 202 -3.65 -15.16 -21.79
CA ASP A 202 -2.95 -14.27 -22.72
C ASP A 202 -3.95 -13.48 -23.57
N ILE A 203 -5.01 -14.12 -24.07
CA ILE A 203 -6.09 -13.43 -24.78
C ILE A 203 -6.76 -12.38 -23.88
N CYS A 204 -7.01 -12.69 -22.59
CA CYS A 204 -7.51 -11.70 -21.63
C CYS A 204 -6.59 -10.50 -21.57
N ARG A 205 -5.27 -10.67 -21.39
CA ARG A 205 -4.31 -9.57 -21.31
C ARG A 205 -4.26 -8.71 -22.57
N GLU A 206 -4.38 -9.33 -23.74
CA GLU A 206 -4.36 -8.63 -25.02
C GLU A 206 -5.63 -7.82 -25.30
N GLN A 207 -6.78 -8.30 -24.84
CA GLN A 207 -8.09 -7.74 -25.17
C GLN A 207 -8.61 -6.71 -24.14
N LEU A 208 -8.10 -6.77 -22.90
CA LEU A 208 -8.58 -5.96 -21.81
C LEU A 208 -7.88 -4.60 -21.73
N ARG A 209 -8.63 -3.60 -21.29
CA ARG A 209 -8.11 -2.26 -20.98
C ARG A 209 -7.45 -2.27 -19.62
N MET A 210 -6.70 -1.23 -19.29
CA MET A 210 -6.00 -1.08 -18.00
C MET A 210 -6.92 -1.22 -16.78
N ASN A 211 -8.18 -0.80 -16.89
CA ASN A 211 -9.14 -0.83 -15.77
C ASN A 211 -10.06 -2.08 -15.80
N ASP A 212 -9.97 -2.90 -16.83
CA ASP A 212 -10.72 -4.16 -16.90
C ASP A 212 -9.98 -5.21 -16.07
N ILE A 213 -10.72 -6.13 -15.48
CA ILE A 213 -10.18 -7.09 -14.51
C ILE A 213 -10.55 -8.50 -14.97
N ALA A 214 -9.56 -9.32 -15.25
CA ALA A 214 -9.77 -10.74 -15.54
C ALA A 214 -9.38 -11.62 -14.36
N CYS A 215 -10.26 -12.55 -14.01
CA CYS A 215 -10.08 -13.49 -12.92
C CYS A 215 -10.31 -14.93 -13.39
N ARG A 216 -9.53 -15.86 -12.83
CA ARG A 216 -9.83 -17.28 -12.91
C ARG A 216 -10.43 -17.73 -11.58
N MET A 217 -11.63 -18.31 -11.63
CA MET A 217 -12.37 -18.74 -10.44
C MET A 217 -11.90 -20.09 -9.91
N GLY A 218 -11.39 -20.92 -10.80
CA GLY A 218 -10.91 -22.27 -10.58
C GLY A 218 -11.30 -23.19 -11.74
N GLY A 219 -10.57 -24.27 -11.96
CA GLY A 219 -10.84 -25.15 -13.10
C GLY A 219 -10.75 -24.43 -14.43
N ASP A 220 -11.86 -24.42 -15.16
CA ASP A 220 -12.08 -23.81 -16.48
C ASP A 220 -12.88 -22.49 -16.42
N GLU A 221 -13.29 -22.04 -15.22
CA GLU A 221 -14.14 -20.88 -15.01
C GLU A 221 -13.37 -19.57 -14.95
N PHE A 222 -13.80 -18.57 -15.73
CA PHE A 222 -13.23 -17.23 -15.79
C PHE A 222 -14.32 -16.16 -15.63
N VAL A 223 -13.94 -15.03 -15.06
CA VAL A 223 -14.80 -13.86 -14.92
C VAL A 223 -14.02 -12.60 -15.32
N ILE A 224 -14.65 -11.74 -16.11
CA ILE A 224 -14.11 -10.44 -16.48
C ILE A 224 -15.05 -9.35 -15.93
N LEU A 225 -14.48 -8.41 -15.18
CA LEU A 225 -15.17 -7.19 -14.77
C LEU A 225 -14.83 -6.08 -15.76
N LEU A 226 -15.85 -5.36 -16.22
CA LEU A 226 -15.75 -4.26 -17.15
C LEU A 226 -16.31 -2.98 -16.50
N PRO A 227 -15.48 -2.22 -15.76
CA PRO A 227 -15.91 -0.96 -15.16
C PRO A 227 -16.29 0.07 -16.23
N ASN A 228 -17.25 0.94 -15.90
CA ASN A 228 -17.75 1.98 -16.78
C ASN A 228 -18.27 1.47 -18.14
N THR A 229 -18.79 0.24 -18.16
CA THR A 229 -19.24 -0.46 -19.36
C THR A 229 -20.70 -0.85 -19.19
N ASN A 230 -21.56 -0.36 -20.08
CA ASN A 230 -22.97 -0.73 -20.09
C ASN A 230 -23.21 -2.07 -20.79
N LYS A 231 -24.43 -2.60 -20.69
CA LYS A 231 -24.82 -3.90 -21.24
C LYS A 231 -24.48 -4.03 -22.74
N TYR A 232 -24.80 -3.05 -23.56
CA TYR A 232 -24.55 -3.09 -25.00
C TYR A 232 -23.06 -3.16 -25.34
N GLN A 233 -22.25 -2.38 -24.62
CA GLN A 233 -20.79 -2.40 -24.77
C GLN A 233 -20.18 -3.73 -24.31
N ALA A 234 -20.73 -4.33 -23.25
CA ALA A 234 -20.29 -5.63 -22.76
C ALA A 234 -20.66 -6.76 -23.74
N GLU A 235 -21.81 -6.71 -24.39
CA GLU A 235 -22.21 -7.68 -25.43
C GLU A 235 -21.24 -7.62 -26.62
N ILE A 236 -20.85 -6.42 -27.08
CA ILE A 236 -19.87 -6.26 -28.17
C ILE A 236 -18.49 -6.82 -27.73
N PHE A 237 -18.08 -6.53 -26.51
CA PHE A 237 -16.84 -7.07 -25.97
C PHE A 237 -16.87 -8.60 -25.92
N ALA A 238 -17.94 -9.19 -25.35
CA ALA A 238 -18.07 -10.63 -25.20
C ALA A 238 -18.03 -11.37 -26.55
N GLN A 239 -18.69 -10.81 -27.57
CA GLN A 239 -18.66 -11.38 -28.92
C GLN A 239 -17.25 -11.35 -29.51
N ARG A 240 -16.57 -10.22 -29.45
CA ARG A 240 -15.18 -10.07 -29.94
C ARG A 240 -14.23 -11.00 -29.18
N PHE A 241 -14.37 -11.10 -27.87
CA PHE A 241 -13.57 -11.96 -27.02
C PHE A 241 -13.77 -13.43 -27.35
N SER A 242 -15.04 -13.88 -27.49
CA SER A 242 -15.38 -15.23 -27.91
C SER A 242 -14.77 -15.57 -29.28
N ASP A 243 -14.81 -14.65 -30.25
CA ASP A 243 -14.22 -14.87 -31.58
C ASP A 243 -12.68 -15.00 -31.50
N SER A 244 -12.03 -14.33 -30.57
CA SER A 244 -10.58 -14.46 -30.32
C SER A 244 -10.20 -15.75 -29.58
N CYS A 245 -11.14 -16.37 -28.86
CA CYS A 245 -10.93 -17.66 -28.19
C CYS A 245 -11.20 -18.89 -29.08
N LYS A 246 -11.78 -18.71 -30.25
CA LYS A 246 -11.94 -19.79 -31.24
C LYS A 246 -10.56 -20.12 -31.83
N LEU A 247 -9.95 -21.15 -31.26
CA LEU A 247 -8.63 -21.69 -31.68
C LEU A 247 -8.76 -22.69 -32.82
#